data_129b043ef559540d4a912a145dcd3b4d
#
_entry.id   129b043ef559540d4a912a145dcd3b4d
#
_cell.length_a   1.000
_cell.length_b   1.000
_cell.length_c   1.000
_cell.angle_alpha   90.00
_cell.angle_beta   90.00
_cell.angle_gamma   90.00
#
_symmetry.space_group_name_H-M   'P 1'
#
loop_
_entity.id
_entity.type
_entity.pdbx_description
1 polymer ?
#
loop_
_entity_poly.entity_id
_entity_poly.type
_entity_poly.pdbx_seq_one_letter_code
_entity_poly.pdbx_strand_id
1 'polypeptide(L)'
;MKRAARLVGRLVLFSMLLPSWAFSQAQRWPESRANAWYAGQPWLVGSNYVPADAINQLEMWQAETFDPQRIDTELGWADGLGMNTMRVFLHDLLWQQDAAGFKRRIEVFLGIADKHHIHPIFVLFDSCWEEVPKLGPQHPPIPGVHNSGWVQSPGVPALKDPSQYPRLKGYVQGVVSAFGKDKRIVAWDVWNEPANTAEIAALLPQVFAWAREAHPSQPLTSGVVYDDSTKANIAAGSGVVETQLAQSDVLSFHNYGWPESFERSVIELQKFQRPIICTEYMARSVGSTFDTILPIAKRLHVGAINWGFVVGKTQTNLPWDSWEHPYVKSEPGVWFHDVLRADGKPYREREAAIIRELTGVKTE
;
A
#
# COMPACT_ATOMS: atom_id res chain seq x y z
N MET A 1 85.62 -8.88 36.21
CA MET A 1 84.28 -8.80 36.69
C MET A 1 83.53 -7.72 35.82
N LYS A 2 82.82 -8.15 34.82
CA LYS A 2 82.06 -7.23 33.89
C LYS A 2 80.57 -7.38 34.19
N ARG A 3 79.89 -6.29 34.62
CA ARG A 3 78.47 -6.24 34.86
C ARG A 3 77.74 -5.97 33.49
N ALA A 4 76.87 -6.84 33.10
CA ALA A 4 75.98 -6.67 31.96
C ALA A 4 74.77 -5.90 32.42
N ALA A 5 74.48 -4.77 31.77
CA ALA A 5 73.24 -3.99 31.93
C ALA A 5 72.16 -4.57 31.00
N ARG A 6 70.99 -4.98 31.54
CA ARG A 6 69.82 -5.39 30.81
C ARG A 6 68.96 -4.16 30.49
N LEU A 7 68.85 -3.85 29.22
CA LEU A 7 67.87 -2.84 28.69
C LEU A 7 66.53 -3.51 28.60
N VAL A 8 65.53 -3.04 29.36
CA VAL A 8 64.11 -3.46 29.24
C VAL A 8 63.43 -2.45 28.35
N GLY A 9 63.20 -2.83 27.08
CA GLY A 9 62.43 -2.06 26.17
C GLY A 9 60.91 -2.21 26.49
N ARG A 10 60.25 -1.14 26.88
CA ARG A 10 58.77 -1.07 26.97
C ARG A 10 58.20 -0.89 25.60
N LEU A 11 57.52 -1.92 25.09
CA LEU A 11 56.68 -1.83 23.89
C LEU A 11 55.37 -1.12 24.26
N VAL A 12 55.17 0.11 23.79
CA VAL A 12 53.91 0.83 23.92
C VAL A 12 53.02 0.42 22.71
N LEU A 13 52.05 -0.47 22.95
CA LEU A 13 51.01 -0.77 21.97
C LEU A 13 50.09 0.45 21.87
N PHE A 14 50.16 1.17 20.76
CA PHE A 14 49.20 2.19 20.39
C PHE A 14 48.00 1.47 19.78
N SER A 15 46.94 1.24 20.57
CA SER A 15 45.64 0.77 20.06
C SER A 15 45.00 1.92 19.27
N MET A 16 45.09 1.89 17.95
CA MET A 16 44.28 2.72 17.09
C MET A 16 42.81 2.28 17.21
N LEU A 17 42.05 3.00 18.01
CA LEU A 17 40.57 2.96 17.98
C LEU A 17 40.14 3.57 16.65
N LEU A 18 39.93 2.73 15.63
CA LEU A 18 39.19 3.12 14.43
C LEU A 18 37.76 3.43 14.88
N PRO A 19 37.22 4.63 14.58
CA PRO A 19 35.80 4.89 14.80
C PRO A 19 35.05 3.92 13.92
N SER A 20 34.36 2.95 14.50
CA SER A 20 33.35 2.16 13.82
C SER A 20 32.21 3.12 13.46
N TRP A 21 32.21 3.58 12.23
CA TRP A 21 31.02 4.17 11.61
C TRP A 21 30.02 3.04 11.46
N ALA A 22 29.34 2.68 12.54
CA ALA A 22 28.14 1.90 12.47
C ALA A 22 27.15 2.81 11.71
N PHE A 23 26.96 2.54 10.43
CA PHE A 23 25.79 3.02 9.72
C PHE A 23 24.60 2.49 10.50
N SER A 24 23.99 3.36 11.29
CA SER A 24 22.74 3.04 11.96
C SER A 24 21.76 2.68 10.85
N GLN A 25 21.49 1.40 10.66
CA GLN A 25 20.38 0.98 9.82
C GLN A 25 19.15 1.74 10.34
N ALA A 26 18.50 2.49 9.47
CA ALA A 26 17.31 3.24 9.84
C ALA A 26 16.28 2.25 10.39
N GLN A 27 16.03 2.34 11.70
CA GLN A 27 15.21 1.37 12.42
C GLN A 27 13.73 1.65 12.25
N ARG A 28 12.90 0.63 12.45
CA ARG A 28 11.45 0.76 12.63
C ARG A 28 11.16 1.85 13.67
N TRP A 29 10.12 2.63 13.45
CA TRP A 29 9.70 3.63 14.42
C TRP A 29 9.39 3.00 15.78
N PRO A 30 9.80 3.63 16.89
CA PRO A 30 9.31 3.27 18.22
C PRO A 30 7.77 3.35 18.26
N GLU A 31 7.13 2.53 19.06
CA GLU A 31 5.66 2.51 19.21
C GLU A 31 5.11 3.89 19.59
N SER A 32 5.80 4.60 20.49
CA SER A 32 5.43 5.95 20.92
C SER A 32 5.38 6.94 19.76
N ARG A 33 6.35 6.85 18.80
CA ARG A 33 6.37 7.70 17.60
C ARG A 33 5.22 7.36 16.67
N ALA A 34 4.99 6.07 16.41
CA ALA A 34 3.90 5.63 15.53
C ALA A 34 2.53 6.04 16.06
N ASN A 35 2.30 5.84 17.37
CA ASN A 35 1.05 6.22 18.01
C ASN A 35 0.86 7.74 18.06
N ALA A 36 1.91 8.52 18.35
CA ALA A 36 1.85 9.98 18.32
C ALA A 36 1.57 10.51 16.88
N TRP A 37 2.17 9.91 15.87
CA TRP A 37 1.90 10.25 14.49
C TRP A 37 0.42 10.00 14.13
N TYR A 38 -0.11 8.81 14.47
CA TYR A 38 -1.48 8.44 14.16
C TYR A 38 -2.51 9.29 14.91
N ALA A 39 -2.24 9.62 16.17
CA ALA A 39 -3.08 10.51 16.97
C ALA A 39 -3.18 11.94 16.40
N GLY A 40 -2.20 12.35 15.59
CA GLY A 40 -2.21 13.61 14.86
C GLY A 40 -2.91 13.56 13.50
N GLN A 41 -3.37 12.37 13.06
CA GLN A 41 -4.12 12.24 11.81
C GLN A 41 -5.63 12.39 12.03
N PRO A 42 -6.38 12.90 11.04
CA PRO A 42 -7.82 12.69 11.01
C PRO A 42 -8.10 11.17 10.91
N TRP A 43 -9.34 10.76 11.18
CA TRP A 43 -9.70 9.37 10.88
C TRP A 43 -9.54 9.12 9.38
N LEU A 44 -8.59 8.25 9.03
CA LEU A 44 -8.27 7.92 7.64
C LEU A 44 -9.38 7.07 7.04
N VAL A 45 -10.04 7.59 6.02
CA VAL A 45 -11.11 6.90 5.31
C VAL A 45 -11.01 7.19 3.82
N GLY A 46 -11.17 6.17 3.00
CA GLY A 46 -11.02 6.31 1.57
C GLY A 46 -11.13 5.01 0.80
N SER A 47 -10.50 4.97 -0.36
CA SER A 47 -10.54 3.83 -1.26
C SER A 47 -9.16 3.52 -1.85
N ASN A 48 -8.96 2.29 -2.28
CA ASN A 48 -7.93 1.97 -3.26
C ASN A 48 -8.35 2.59 -4.60
N TYR A 49 -7.41 3.24 -5.27
CA TYR A 49 -7.72 4.10 -6.40
C TYR A 49 -6.86 3.79 -7.62
N VAL A 50 -7.55 3.59 -8.70
CA VAL A 50 -7.08 3.66 -10.08
C VAL A 50 -8.18 4.40 -10.86
N PRO A 51 -7.88 5.34 -11.76
CA PRO A 51 -8.92 6.04 -12.52
C PRO A 51 -9.70 5.08 -13.42
N ALA A 52 -10.99 5.35 -13.62
CA ALA A 52 -11.91 4.46 -14.34
C ALA A 52 -11.47 4.11 -15.77
N ASP A 53 -10.65 4.95 -16.39
CA ASP A 53 -10.10 4.77 -17.73
C ASP A 53 -8.77 4.02 -17.77
N ALA A 54 -8.23 3.59 -16.63
CA ALA A 54 -7.05 2.75 -16.53
C ALA A 54 -7.40 1.33 -16.05
N ILE A 55 -6.81 0.32 -16.68
CA ILE A 55 -7.01 -1.09 -16.31
C ILE A 55 -6.07 -1.53 -15.18
N ASN A 56 -4.95 -0.82 -15.02
CA ASN A 56 -3.92 -1.13 -14.03
C ASN A 56 -3.03 0.11 -13.78
N GLN A 57 -2.07 -0.06 -12.87
CA GLN A 57 -1.14 0.99 -12.50
C GLN A 57 -0.18 1.41 -13.62
N LEU A 58 0.10 0.56 -14.62
CA LEU A 58 0.88 0.97 -15.79
C LEU A 58 0.08 1.94 -16.65
N GLU A 59 -1.19 1.62 -16.98
CA GLU A 59 -2.05 2.51 -17.77
C GLU A 59 -2.33 3.82 -17.03
N MET A 60 -2.50 3.77 -15.70
CA MET A 60 -2.68 4.99 -14.89
C MET A 60 -1.49 5.94 -15.01
N TRP A 61 -0.26 5.42 -15.06
CA TRP A 61 0.93 6.26 -14.86
C TRP A 61 1.81 6.46 -16.10
N GLN A 62 1.60 5.74 -17.22
CA GLN A 62 2.34 5.97 -18.46
C GLN A 62 2.05 7.36 -19.03
N ALA A 63 3.03 7.98 -19.71
CA ALA A 63 2.90 9.34 -20.24
C ALA A 63 1.76 9.48 -21.25
N GLU A 64 1.51 8.44 -22.02
CA GLU A 64 0.53 8.39 -23.11
C GLU A 64 -0.92 8.25 -22.60
N THR A 65 -1.09 7.76 -21.37
CA THR A 65 -2.41 7.41 -20.80
C THR A 65 -2.72 8.12 -19.49
N PHE A 66 -1.76 8.88 -18.94
CA PHE A 66 -1.97 9.66 -17.71
C PHE A 66 -3.00 10.77 -17.93
N ASP A 67 -4.17 10.64 -17.31
CA ASP A 67 -5.28 11.60 -17.43
C ASP A 67 -5.52 12.40 -16.14
N PRO A 68 -4.87 13.59 -15.98
CA PRO A 68 -5.06 14.41 -14.78
C PRO A 68 -6.49 14.98 -14.67
N GLN A 69 -7.26 15.09 -15.77
CA GLN A 69 -8.62 15.61 -15.72
C GLN A 69 -9.58 14.55 -15.16
N ARG A 70 -9.40 13.29 -15.55
CA ARG A 70 -10.13 12.15 -14.97
C ARG A 70 -9.84 12.04 -13.49
N ILE A 71 -8.58 12.08 -13.11
CA ILE A 71 -8.14 12.04 -11.71
C ILE A 71 -8.76 13.19 -10.90
N ASP A 72 -8.74 14.41 -11.42
CA ASP A 72 -9.33 15.60 -10.76
C ASP A 72 -10.84 15.42 -10.52
N THR A 73 -11.55 14.91 -11.51
CA THR A 73 -12.98 14.65 -11.42
C THR A 73 -13.31 13.60 -10.36
N GLU A 74 -12.61 12.47 -10.39
CA GLU A 74 -12.90 11.34 -9.50
C GLU A 74 -12.47 11.62 -8.06
N LEU A 75 -11.35 12.30 -7.83
CA LEU A 75 -10.96 12.72 -6.49
C LEU A 75 -11.91 13.78 -5.94
N GLY A 76 -12.51 14.64 -6.79
CA GLY A 76 -13.59 15.53 -6.38
C GLY A 76 -14.84 14.79 -5.89
N TRP A 77 -15.18 13.65 -6.50
CA TRP A 77 -16.28 12.81 -6.00
C TRP A 77 -15.93 12.17 -4.64
N ALA A 78 -14.68 11.78 -4.44
CA ALA A 78 -14.22 11.24 -3.16
C ALA A 78 -14.27 12.27 -2.03
N ASP A 79 -13.83 13.50 -2.28
CA ASP A 79 -13.97 14.64 -1.36
C ASP A 79 -15.44 14.89 -0.99
N GLY A 80 -16.34 14.85 -1.99
CA GLY A 80 -17.79 14.95 -1.78
C GLY A 80 -18.41 13.81 -0.93
N LEU A 81 -17.70 12.72 -0.74
CA LEU A 81 -18.03 11.65 0.21
C LEU A 81 -17.33 11.82 1.56
N GLY A 82 -16.43 12.81 1.70
CA GLY A 82 -15.59 13.03 2.87
C GLY A 82 -14.46 12.02 3.03
N MET A 83 -14.09 11.33 1.96
CA MET A 83 -12.87 10.55 1.93
C MET A 83 -11.66 11.49 1.94
N ASN A 84 -10.66 11.18 2.74
CA ASN A 84 -9.47 12.01 2.94
C ASN A 84 -8.17 11.28 2.57
N THR A 85 -8.25 10.04 2.12
CA THR A 85 -7.09 9.28 1.69
C THR A 85 -7.43 8.34 0.54
N MET A 86 -6.45 8.13 -0.35
CA MET A 86 -6.51 7.12 -1.40
C MET A 86 -5.26 6.24 -1.33
N ARG A 87 -5.43 4.93 -1.47
CA ARG A 87 -4.30 4.01 -1.61
C ARG A 87 -4.04 3.79 -3.09
N VAL A 88 -2.84 4.17 -3.55
CA VAL A 88 -2.50 4.30 -4.97
C VAL A 88 -1.24 3.52 -5.29
N PHE A 89 -1.31 2.68 -6.31
CA PHE A 89 -0.25 1.76 -6.69
C PHE A 89 0.72 2.38 -7.68
N LEU A 90 2.01 2.28 -7.38
CA LEU A 90 3.10 2.65 -8.25
C LEU A 90 3.66 1.40 -8.96
N HIS A 91 4.60 1.58 -9.92
CA HIS A 91 5.18 0.45 -10.63
C HIS A 91 6.64 0.69 -10.97
N ASP A 92 7.50 -0.30 -10.73
CA ASP A 92 8.96 -0.24 -10.93
C ASP A 92 9.38 -0.05 -12.39
N LEU A 93 8.62 -0.59 -13.35
CA LEU A 93 8.91 -0.42 -14.77
C LEU A 93 8.74 1.04 -15.25
N LEU A 94 7.83 1.80 -14.64
CA LEU A 94 7.67 3.24 -14.96
C LEU A 94 8.89 4.05 -14.55
N TRP A 95 9.46 3.71 -13.40
CA TRP A 95 10.73 4.29 -12.96
C TRP A 95 11.88 3.92 -13.88
N GLN A 96 11.95 2.67 -14.30
CA GLN A 96 12.96 2.19 -15.23
C GLN A 96 12.87 2.88 -16.59
N GLN A 97 11.65 3.10 -17.10
CA GLN A 97 11.40 3.71 -18.39
C GLN A 97 11.75 5.21 -18.41
N ASP A 98 11.18 5.97 -17.45
CA ASP A 98 11.33 7.43 -17.36
C ASP A 98 11.11 7.90 -15.91
N ALA A 99 12.13 7.77 -15.08
CA ALA A 99 12.08 8.19 -13.68
C ALA A 99 11.73 9.68 -13.52
N ALA A 100 12.19 10.53 -14.42
CA ALA A 100 11.94 11.98 -14.36
C ALA A 100 10.47 12.29 -14.69
N GLY A 101 9.94 11.71 -15.76
CA GLY A 101 8.54 11.88 -16.14
C GLY A 101 7.59 11.23 -15.13
N PHE A 102 7.93 10.07 -14.60
CA PHE A 102 7.14 9.42 -13.56
C PHE A 102 7.03 10.29 -12.30
N LYS A 103 8.14 10.87 -11.84
CA LYS A 103 8.12 11.84 -10.73
C LYS A 103 7.22 13.05 -11.03
N ARG A 104 7.27 13.60 -12.24
CA ARG A 104 6.39 14.73 -12.61
C ARG A 104 4.91 14.32 -12.55
N ARG A 105 4.54 13.14 -13.00
CA ARG A 105 3.16 12.63 -12.94
C ARG A 105 2.71 12.42 -11.50
N ILE A 106 3.56 11.87 -10.63
CA ILE A 106 3.28 11.78 -9.19
C ILE A 106 3.08 13.17 -8.58
N GLU A 107 3.90 14.17 -8.93
CA GLU A 107 3.73 15.54 -8.45
C GLU A 107 2.41 16.18 -8.90
N VAL A 108 2.01 15.96 -10.16
CA VAL A 108 0.70 16.41 -10.68
C VAL A 108 -0.43 15.72 -9.90
N PHE A 109 -0.35 14.42 -9.70
CA PHE A 109 -1.33 13.67 -8.89
C PHE A 109 -1.43 14.21 -7.47
N LEU A 110 -0.30 14.46 -6.80
CA LEU A 110 -0.27 15.02 -5.45
C LEU A 110 -0.90 16.41 -5.38
N GLY A 111 -0.69 17.24 -6.40
CA GLY A 111 -1.32 18.55 -6.49
C GLY A 111 -2.85 18.48 -6.65
N ILE A 112 -3.33 17.51 -7.43
CA ILE A 112 -4.77 17.24 -7.59
C ILE A 112 -5.37 16.68 -6.30
N ALA A 113 -4.70 15.72 -5.68
CA ALA A 113 -5.16 15.11 -4.44
C ALA A 113 -5.26 16.13 -3.29
N ASP A 114 -4.25 16.97 -3.14
CA ASP A 114 -4.22 18.06 -2.14
C ASP A 114 -5.36 19.08 -2.36
N LYS A 115 -5.66 19.44 -3.61
CA LYS A 115 -6.81 20.28 -3.99
C LYS A 115 -8.13 19.71 -3.45
N HIS A 116 -8.27 18.40 -3.42
CA HIS A 116 -9.45 17.68 -2.93
C HIS A 116 -9.29 17.14 -1.51
N HIS A 117 -8.35 17.67 -0.72
CA HIS A 117 -8.08 17.28 0.68
C HIS A 117 -7.77 15.78 0.85
N ILE A 118 -7.24 15.14 -0.20
CA ILE A 118 -6.89 13.72 -0.22
C ILE A 118 -5.39 13.55 -0.10
N HIS A 119 -4.97 12.75 0.87
CA HIS A 119 -3.58 12.44 1.15
C HIS A 119 -3.32 10.95 0.87
N PRO A 120 -2.53 10.60 -0.16
CA PRO A 120 -2.38 9.21 -0.58
C PRO A 120 -1.51 8.37 0.36
N ILE A 121 -1.80 7.07 0.36
CA ILE A 121 -0.87 6.00 0.73
C ILE A 121 -0.36 5.42 -0.58
N PHE A 122 0.94 5.53 -0.86
CA PHE A 122 1.52 4.94 -2.06
C PHE A 122 2.00 3.52 -1.82
N VAL A 123 1.61 2.61 -2.73
CA VAL A 123 2.05 1.21 -2.75
C VAL A 123 3.22 1.08 -3.71
N LEU A 124 4.35 0.54 -3.24
CA LEU A 124 5.57 0.42 -4.04
C LEU A 124 5.59 -0.86 -4.87
N PHE A 125 5.29 -2.01 -4.25
CA PHE A 125 5.24 -3.32 -4.90
C PHE A 125 3.90 -4.01 -4.67
N ASP A 126 3.58 -4.97 -5.54
CA ASP A 126 2.30 -5.68 -5.54
C ASP A 126 2.48 -7.11 -6.10
N SER A 127 1.86 -8.11 -5.45
CA SER A 127 1.94 -9.51 -5.87
C SER A 127 0.65 -10.02 -6.53
N CYS A 128 -0.30 -9.12 -6.87
CA CYS A 128 -1.61 -9.54 -7.34
C CYS A 128 -1.69 -9.68 -8.87
N TRP A 129 -2.34 -10.75 -9.32
CA TRP A 129 -2.78 -11.05 -10.68
C TRP A 129 -1.64 -11.33 -11.69
N GLU A 130 -1.53 -10.57 -12.78
CA GLU A 130 -0.64 -10.87 -13.91
C GLU A 130 0.84 -10.82 -13.51
N GLU A 131 1.54 -11.95 -13.68
CA GLU A 131 2.93 -12.12 -13.21
C GLU A 131 3.99 -11.43 -14.10
N VAL A 132 3.64 -11.10 -15.35
CA VAL A 132 4.60 -10.60 -16.35
C VAL A 132 4.16 -9.24 -16.89
N PRO A 133 4.33 -8.16 -16.10
CA PRO A 133 3.96 -6.82 -16.53
C PRO A 133 4.76 -6.36 -17.75
N LYS A 134 4.11 -5.58 -18.63
CA LYS A 134 4.75 -5.01 -19.83
C LYS A 134 4.37 -3.55 -19.99
N LEU A 135 5.36 -2.71 -20.27
CA LEU A 135 5.15 -1.32 -20.68
C LEU A 135 4.46 -1.24 -22.05
N GLY A 136 3.87 -0.09 -22.33
CA GLY A 136 3.15 0.20 -23.57
C GLY A 136 1.63 -0.01 -23.42
N PRO A 137 0.91 -0.12 -24.54
CA PRO A 137 -0.53 -0.30 -24.52
C PRO A 137 -0.92 -1.54 -23.72
N GLN A 138 -1.81 -1.34 -22.75
CA GLN A 138 -2.35 -2.44 -21.98
C GLN A 138 -3.49 -3.10 -22.77
N HIS A 139 -3.71 -4.39 -22.56
CA HIS A 139 -4.84 -5.06 -23.18
C HIS A 139 -6.17 -4.55 -22.61
N PRO A 140 -7.26 -4.59 -23.39
CA PRO A 140 -8.59 -4.25 -22.86
C PRO A 140 -8.99 -5.26 -21.77
N PRO A 141 -9.87 -4.88 -20.84
CA PRO A 141 -10.38 -5.81 -19.85
C PRO A 141 -11.08 -7.01 -20.53
N ILE A 142 -10.93 -8.17 -19.94
CA ILE A 142 -11.74 -9.33 -20.37
C ILE A 142 -13.20 -9.02 -19.97
N PRO A 143 -14.12 -8.97 -20.93
CA PRO A 143 -15.50 -8.56 -20.64
C PRO A 143 -16.13 -9.43 -19.57
N GLY A 144 -16.68 -8.80 -18.53
CA GLY A 144 -17.38 -9.50 -17.46
C GLY A 144 -16.49 -10.18 -16.44
N VAL A 145 -15.16 -9.91 -16.41
CA VAL A 145 -14.19 -10.52 -15.49
C VAL A 145 -13.55 -9.48 -14.59
N HIS A 146 -13.65 -9.70 -13.29
CA HIS A 146 -13.09 -8.86 -12.24
C HIS A 146 -11.58 -8.68 -12.40
N ASN A 147 -11.11 -7.45 -12.41
CA ASN A 147 -9.71 -7.04 -12.30
C ASN A 147 -8.75 -7.78 -13.25
N SER A 148 -9.23 -8.08 -14.46
CA SER A 148 -8.61 -8.99 -15.41
C SER A 148 -7.34 -8.46 -16.11
N GLY A 149 -6.95 -7.23 -15.84
CA GLY A 149 -5.74 -6.62 -16.40
C GLY A 149 -4.79 -6.04 -15.37
N TRP A 150 -5.02 -6.31 -14.09
CA TRP A 150 -4.12 -5.88 -13.02
C TRP A 150 -2.79 -6.63 -13.09
N VAL A 151 -1.67 -5.94 -12.85
CA VAL A 151 -0.32 -6.48 -13.03
C VAL A 151 0.52 -6.36 -11.77
N GLN A 152 1.43 -7.34 -11.57
CA GLN A 152 2.36 -7.33 -10.44
C GLN A 152 3.48 -6.29 -10.60
N SER A 153 3.98 -5.78 -9.50
CA SER A 153 5.20 -4.98 -9.41
C SER A 153 6.02 -5.42 -8.19
N PRO A 154 7.28 -5.88 -8.34
CA PRO A 154 7.88 -6.27 -9.60
C PRO A 154 7.25 -7.56 -10.13
N GLY A 155 7.31 -7.77 -11.43
CA GLY A 155 6.85 -9.05 -11.99
C GLY A 155 7.71 -10.22 -11.55
N VAL A 156 7.14 -11.45 -11.60
CA VAL A 156 7.79 -12.70 -11.20
C VAL A 156 9.17 -12.91 -11.86
N PRO A 157 9.41 -12.57 -13.14
CA PRO A 157 10.75 -12.68 -13.71
C PRO A 157 11.80 -11.85 -12.96
N ALA A 158 11.46 -10.64 -12.53
CA ALA A 158 12.38 -9.79 -11.77
C ALA A 158 12.58 -10.28 -10.33
N LEU A 159 11.55 -10.89 -9.71
CA LEU A 159 11.66 -11.51 -8.40
C LEU A 159 12.63 -12.70 -8.39
N LYS A 160 12.62 -13.50 -9.45
CA LYS A 160 13.46 -14.71 -9.61
C LYS A 160 14.88 -14.40 -10.07
N ASP A 161 15.19 -13.15 -10.43
CA ASP A 161 16.50 -12.73 -10.89
C ASP A 161 17.16 -11.72 -9.94
N PRO A 162 18.05 -12.17 -9.04
CA PRO A 162 18.74 -11.27 -8.10
C PRO A 162 19.54 -10.16 -8.78
N SER A 163 19.89 -10.29 -10.07
CA SER A 163 20.57 -9.22 -10.83
C SER A 163 19.69 -7.98 -11.02
N GLN A 164 18.34 -8.12 -10.86
CA GLN A 164 17.39 -7.02 -10.90
C GLN A 164 17.29 -6.23 -9.58
N TYR A 165 17.75 -6.80 -8.46
CA TYR A 165 17.60 -6.15 -7.15
C TYR A 165 18.25 -4.77 -7.04
N PRO A 166 19.41 -4.47 -7.65
CA PRO A 166 19.93 -3.09 -7.70
C PRO A 166 18.99 -2.11 -8.39
N ARG A 167 18.29 -2.53 -9.46
CA ARG A 167 17.28 -1.72 -10.15
C ARG A 167 16.05 -1.49 -9.28
N LEU A 168 15.55 -2.53 -8.62
CA LEU A 168 14.42 -2.45 -7.69
C LEU A 168 14.76 -1.55 -6.49
N LYS A 169 15.97 -1.67 -5.94
CA LYS A 169 16.47 -0.74 -4.90
C LYS A 169 16.49 0.70 -5.42
N GLY A 170 16.98 0.92 -6.63
CA GLY A 170 17.03 2.24 -7.28
C GLY A 170 15.63 2.86 -7.42
N TYR A 171 14.62 2.06 -7.75
CA TYR A 171 13.23 2.48 -7.79
C TYR A 171 12.71 2.89 -6.40
N VAL A 172 12.78 1.98 -5.42
CA VAL A 172 12.28 2.23 -4.06
C VAL A 172 12.93 3.46 -3.45
N GLN A 173 14.26 3.53 -3.46
CA GLN A 173 15.01 4.64 -2.91
C GLN A 173 14.74 5.94 -3.69
N GLY A 174 14.68 5.86 -5.00
CA GLY A 174 14.47 7.03 -5.85
C GLY A 174 13.12 7.68 -5.66
N VAL A 175 12.04 6.89 -5.58
CA VAL A 175 10.68 7.39 -5.31
C VAL A 175 10.59 7.92 -3.89
N VAL A 176 10.98 7.12 -2.89
CA VAL A 176 10.87 7.52 -1.48
C VAL A 176 11.76 8.71 -1.16
N SER A 177 12.97 8.82 -1.73
CA SER A 177 13.82 10.02 -1.56
C SER A 177 13.20 11.27 -2.17
N ALA A 178 12.53 11.14 -3.33
CA ALA A 178 11.92 12.28 -4.01
C ALA A 178 10.74 12.87 -3.20
N PHE A 179 9.94 12.02 -2.56
CA PHE A 179 8.69 12.41 -1.91
C PHE A 179 8.64 12.12 -0.39
N GLY A 180 9.68 11.57 0.19
CA GLY A 180 9.71 11.16 1.60
C GLY A 180 9.65 12.31 2.62
N LYS A 181 9.62 13.57 2.19
CA LYS A 181 9.37 14.74 3.03
C LYS A 181 8.08 15.48 2.68
N ASP A 182 7.35 14.98 1.70
CA ASP A 182 6.11 15.59 1.24
C ASP A 182 4.98 15.28 2.24
N LYS A 183 4.42 16.32 2.82
CA LYS A 183 3.37 16.20 3.84
C LYS A 183 2.01 15.79 3.27
N ARG A 184 1.86 15.84 1.94
CA ARG A 184 0.65 15.38 1.26
C ARG A 184 0.52 13.86 1.29
N ILE A 185 1.61 13.12 1.57
CA ILE A 185 1.63 11.65 1.62
C ILE A 185 1.45 11.17 3.05
N VAL A 186 0.47 10.28 3.26
CA VAL A 186 0.18 9.67 4.56
C VAL A 186 1.21 8.61 4.94
N ALA A 187 1.43 7.63 4.06
CA ALA A 187 2.30 6.49 4.35
C ALA A 187 2.85 5.87 3.04
N TRP A 188 3.87 5.03 3.20
CA TRP A 188 4.40 4.16 2.16
C TRP A 188 4.04 2.72 2.48
N ASP A 189 3.21 2.11 1.63
CA ASP A 189 2.97 0.67 1.64
C ASP A 189 4.03 0.00 0.77
N VAL A 190 4.98 -0.67 1.40
CA VAL A 190 6.16 -1.16 0.67
C VAL A 190 5.84 -2.36 -0.22
N TRP A 191 4.77 -3.11 0.10
CA TRP A 191 4.34 -4.26 -0.69
C TRP A 191 2.89 -4.64 -0.39
N ASN A 192 2.05 -4.63 -1.41
CA ASN A 192 0.69 -5.15 -1.36
C ASN A 192 0.69 -6.67 -1.45
N GLU A 193 0.01 -7.33 -0.51
CA GLU A 193 -0.23 -8.78 -0.49
C GLU A 193 0.99 -9.62 -0.91
N PRO A 194 2.15 -9.43 -0.28
CA PRO A 194 3.34 -10.18 -0.64
C PRO A 194 3.06 -11.68 -0.49
N ALA A 195 3.16 -12.43 -1.60
CA ALA A 195 2.93 -13.86 -1.62
C ALA A 195 3.97 -14.59 -0.74
N ASN A 196 3.57 -15.69 -0.10
CA ASN A 196 4.45 -16.46 0.78
C ASN A 196 5.39 -17.37 -0.04
N THR A 197 6.30 -16.76 -0.81
CA THR A 197 7.34 -17.44 -1.58
C THR A 197 8.72 -17.17 -1.00
N ALA A 198 9.70 -18.02 -1.32
CA ALA A 198 11.07 -17.87 -0.83
C ALA A 198 11.71 -16.55 -1.32
N GLU A 199 11.43 -16.16 -2.56
CA GLU A 199 11.94 -14.94 -3.17
C GLU A 199 11.41 -13.70 -2.46
N ILE A 200 10.10 -13.65 -2.18
CA ILE A 200 9.47 -12.53 -1.49
C ILE A 200 9.89 -12.50 -0.02
N ALA A 201 9.96 -13.64 0.66
CA ALA A 201 10.44 -13.72 2.04
C ALA A 201 11.89 -13.20 2.17
N ALA A 202 12.73 -13.40 1.15
CA ALA A 202 14.09 -12.88 1.11
C ALA A 202 14.16 -11.39 0.73
N LEU A 203 13.24 -10.90 -0.12
CA LEU A 203 13.28 -9.54 -0.66
C LEU A 203 12.54 -8.52 0.21
N LEU A 204 11.41 -8.88 0.81
CA LEU A 204 10.57 -7.96 1.59
C LEU A 204 11.35 -7.23 2.72
N PRO A 205 12.20 -7.90 3.53
CA PRO A 205 13.02 -7.20 4.52
C PRO A 205 13.95 -6.15 3.89
N GLN A 206 14.47 -6.44 2.69
CA GLN A 206 15.33 -5.52 1.96
C GLN A 206 14.56 -4.30 1.45
N VAL A 207 13.32 -4.49 0.98
CA VAL A 207 12.46 -3.39 0.51
C VAL A 207 12.16 -2.43 1.66
N PHE A 208 11.84 -2.92 2.85
CA PHE A 208 11.72 -2.09 4.05
C PHE A 208 13.01 -1.33 4.35
N ALA A 209 14.16 -2.00 4.28
CA ALA A 209 15.45 -1.36 4.51
C ALA A 209 15.74 -0.26 3.48
N TRP A 210 15.52 -0.53 2.19
CA TRP A 210 15.71 0.45 1.11
C TRP A 210 14.83 1.69 1.27
N ALA A 211 13.56 1.49 1.62
CA ALA A 211 12.64 2.60 1.89
C ALA A 211 13.09 3.42 3.11
N ARG A 212 13.58 2.77 4.18
CA ARG A 212 14.11 3.45 5.37
C ARG A 212 15.40 4.21 5.10
N GLU A 213 16.29 3.66 4.28
CA GLU A 213 17.55 4.33 3.86
C GLU A 213 17.27 5.67 3.14
N ALA A 214 16.11 5.83 2.53
CA ALA A 214 15.65 7.10 1.96
C ALA A 214 15.16 8.12 3.01
N HIS A 215 15.10 7.74 4.29
CA HIS A 215 14.72 8.58 5.44
C HIS A 215 13.36 9.30 5.30
N PRO A 216 12.26 8.61 4.95
CA PRO A 216 10.95 9.26 4.85
C PRO A 216 10.50 9.81 6.21
N SER A 217 9.70 10.88 6.18
CA SER A 217 8.99 11.38 7.35
C SER A 217 7.67 10.64 7.61
N GLN A 218 7.18 9.93 6.62
CA GLN A 218 5.98 9.10 6.67
C GLN A 218 6.33 7.70 7.22
N PRO A 219 5.36 7.01 7.83
CA PRO A 219 5.53 5.62 8.25
C PRO A 219 5.57 4.66 7.07
N LEU A 220 6.21 3.51 7.28
CA LEU A 220 6.18 2.37 6.37
C LEU A 220 5.20 1.32 6.87
N THR A 221 4.53 0.65 5.94
CA THR A 221 3.64 -0.49 6.21
C THR A 221 3.72 -1.53 5.10
N SER A 222 3.17 -2.71 5.34
CA SER A 222 2.82 -3.72 4.34
C SER A 222 1.65 -4.53 4.87
N GLY A 223 0.56 -4.57 4.10
CA GLY A 223 -0.72 -5.13 4.55
C GLY A 223 -0.69 -6.64 4.72
N VAL A 224 -1.12 -7.11 5.88
CA VAL A 224 -1.31 -8.53 6.18
C VAL A 224 -2.71 -8.94 5.76
N VAL A 225 -2.83 -9.97 4.93
CA VAL A 225 -4.13 -10.64 4.72
C VAL A 225 -4.43 -11.45 5.97
N TYR A 226 -5.40 -11.00 6.78
CA TYR A 226 -5.63 -11.57 8.11
C TYR A 226 -6.80 -12.56 8.10
N ASP A 227 -6.46 -13.83 7.96
CA ASP A 227 -7.37 -14.97 7.99
C ASP A 227 -6.80 -16.13 8.86
N ASP A 228 -7.42 -17.29 8.81
CA ASP A 228 -6.94 -18.46 9.58
C ASP A 228 -5.60 -18.99 9.05
N SER A 229 -5.29 -18.83 7.75
CA SER A 229 -3.99 -19.19 7.17
C SER A 229 -2.88 -18.27 7.68
N THR A 230 -3.18 -17.00 7.87
CA THR A 230 -2.27 -16.02 8.45
C THR A 230 -1.86 -16.39 9.88
N LYS A 231 -2.82 -16.83 10.70
CA LYS A 231 -2.53 -17.31 12.06
C LYS A 231 -1.63 -18.54 12.04
N ALA A 232 -1.89 -19.48 11.13
CA ALA A 232 -1.04 -20.65 10.94
C ALA A 232 0.37 -20.27 10.48
N ASN A 233 0.49 -19.29 9.58
CA ASN A 233 1.78 -18.79 9.09
C ASN A 233 2.58 -18.08 10.18
N ILE A 234 1.93 -17.26 11.03
CA ILE A 234 2.60 -16.65 12.20
C ILE A 234 3.09 -17.75 13.15
N ALA A 235 2.26 -18.75 13.46
CA ALA A 235 2.62 -19.86 14.32
C ALA A 235 3.74 -20.73 13.74
N ALA A 236 3.82 -20.84 12.41
CA ALA A 236 4.88 -21.56 11.70
C ALA A 236 6.17 -20.75 11.51
N GLY A 237 6.20 -19.45 11.90
CA GLY A 237 7.34 -18.55 11.65
C GLY A 237 7.56 -18.26 10.17
N SER A 238 6.48 -18.12 9.38
CA SER A 238 6.61 -17.77 7.96
C SER A 238 7.16 -16.37 7.79
N GLY A 239 8.29 -16.24 7.11
CA GLY A 239 9.09 -15.02 7.06
C GLY A 239 8.40 -13.79 6.46
N VAL A 240 7.34 -13.96 5.64
CA VAL A 240 6.61 -12.83 5.01
C VAL A 240 5.74 -12.12 6.05
N VAL A 241 4.78 -12.81 6.68
CA VAL A 241 3.87 -12.22 7.66
C VAL A 241 4.64 -11.70 8.88
N GLU A 242 5.62 -12.47 9.35
CA GLU A 242 6.50 -12.04 10.44
C GLU A 242 7.23 -10.74 10.09
N THR A 243 7.77 -10.64 8.89
CA THR A 243 8.41 -9.41 8.39
C THR A 243 7.43 -8.24 8.33
N GLN A 244 6.23 -8.43 7.79
CA GLN A 244 5.20 -7.39 7.74
C GLN A 244 4.89 -6.84 9.14
N LEU A 245 4.64 -7.72 10.11
CA LEU A 245 4.33 -7.33 11.48
C LEU A 245 5.55 -6.73 12.22
N ALA A 246 6.75 -7.26 11.99
CA ALA A 246 7.97 -6.79 12.66
C ALA A 246 8.53 -5.50 12.07
N GLN A 247 8.35 -5.24 10.78
CA GLN A 247 8.96 -4.11 10.09
C GLN A 247 8.03 -2.91 9.89
N SER A 248 6.72 -3.08 9.90
CA SER A 248 5.76 -1.98 9.69
C SER A 248 5.77 -1.00 10.87
N ASP A 249 5.86 0.29 10.60
CA ASP A 249 5.75 1.35 11.60
C ASP A 249 4.31 1.48 12.09
N VAL A 250 3.35 1.44 11.18
CA VAL A 250 1.92 1.28 11.41
C VAL A 250 1.49 -0.04 10.78
N LEU A 251 0.60 -0.77 11.42
CA LEU A 251 0.13 -2.04 10.90
C LEU A 251 -0.99 -1.80 9.89
N SER A 252 -0.92 -2.46 8.75
CA SER A 252 -2.04 -2.51 7.82
C SER A 252 -2.49 -3.95 7.59
N PHE A 253 -3.77 -4.12 7.27
CA PHE A 253 -4.34 -5.44 7.03
C PHE A 253 -5.48 -5.38 6.02
N HIS A 254 -5.80 -6.54 5.44
CA HIS A 254 -6.95 -6.74 4.56
C HIS A 254 -7.93 -7.71 5.22
N ASN A 255 -9.20 -7.38 5.15
CA ASN A 255 -10.27 -8.26 5.63
C ASN A 255 -11.57 -8.03 4.85
N TYR A 256 -11.94 -9.00 4.03
CA TYR A 256 -13.19 -8.99 3.27
C TYR A 256 -14.31 -9.81 3.93
N GLY A 257 -14.09 -10.28 5.16
CA GLY A 257 -15.05 -11.09 5.88
C GLY A 257 -16.15 -10.28 6.57
N TRP A 258 -16.99 -10.98 7.30
CA TRP A 258 -18.08 -10.44 8.12
C TRP A 258 -17.55 -9.49 9.20
N PRO A 259 -18.39 -8.61 9.74
CA PRO A 259 -18.00 -7.63 10.77
C PRO A 259 -17.26 -8.23 11.96
N GLU A 260 -17.68 -9.42 12.42
CA GLU A 260 -17.03 -10.13 13.52
C GLU A 260 -15.61 -10.60 13.16
N SER A 261 -15.37 -10.93 11.90
CA SER A 261 -14.02 -11.25 11.39
C SER A 261 -13.14 -10.02 11.39
N PHE A 262 -13.67 -8.90 10.90
CA PHE A 262 -12.97 -7.61 10.91
C PHE A 262 -12.58 -7.20 12.33
N GLU A 263 -13.53 -7.22 13.26
CA GLU A 263 -13.28 -6.84 14.66
C GLU A 263 -12.26 -7.75 15.34
N ARG A 264 -12.33 -9.08 15.11
CA ARG A 264 -11.30 -10.02 15.59
C ARG A 264 -9.91 -9.70 15.04
N SER A 265 -9.79 -9.39 13.76
CA SER A 265 -8.51 -9.01 13.15
C SER A 265 -7.92 -7.78 13.84
N VAL A 266 -8.74 -6.77 14.11
CA VAL A 266 -8.29 -5.56 14.82
C VAL A 266 -7.83 -5.90 16.25
N ILE A 267 -8.60 -6.69 17.00
CA ILE A 267 -8.25 -7.09 18.38
C ILE A 267 -6.91 -7.85 18.42
N GLU A 268 -6.68 -8.74 17.45
CA GLU A 268 -5.41 -9.47 17.35
C GLU A 268 -4.24 -8.52 17.03
N LEU A 269 -4.43 -7.58 16.12
CA LEU A 269 -3.40 -6.61 15.75
C LEU A 269 -3.12 -5.58 16.85
N GLN A 270 -4.10 -5.24 17.69
CA GLN A 270 -3.90 -4.34 18.85
C GLN A 270 -2.85 -4.87 19.84
N LYS A 271 -2.61 -6.17 19.89
CA LYS A 271 -1.56 -6.77 20.74
C LYS A 271 -0.16 -6.26 20.42
N PHE A 272 0.07 -5.74 19.20
CA PHE A 272 1.33 -5.14 18.80
C PHE A 272 1.50 -3.68 19.23
N GLN A 273 0.51 -3.08 19.89
CA GLN A 273 0.53 -1.70 20.44
C GLN A 273 0.87 -0.61 19.42
N ARG A 274 0.47 -0.82 18.15
CA ARG A 274 0.71 0.09 17.04
C ARG A 274 -0.60 0.55 16.40
N PRO A 275 -0.59 1.72 15.72
CA PRO A 275 -1.74 2.13 14.91
C PRO A 275 -2.08 1.08 13.86
N ILE A 276 -3.36 1.00 13.52
CA ILE A 276 -3.89 0.00 12.59
C ILE A 276 -4.66 0.72 11.48
N ILE A 277 -4.43 0.30 10.24
CA ILE A 277 -5.17 0.74 9.06
C ILE A 277 -5.65 -0.50 8.32
N CYS A 278 -6.96 -0.64 8.11
CA CYS A 278 -7.48 -1.59 7.15
C CYS A 278 -7.32 -1.00 5.75
N THR A 279 -6.41 -1.54 4.97
CA THR A 279 -6.08 -1.05 3.63
C THR A 279 -6.89 -1.70 2.53
N GLU A 280 -7.65 -2.76 2.85
CA GLU A 280 -8.66 -3.33 1.97
C GLU A 280 -9.79 -3.99 2.76
N TYR A 281 -11.01 -3.61 2.42
CA TYR A 281 -12.26 -4.23 2.86
C TYR A 281 -13.33 -3.94 1.81
N MET A 282 -14.53 -4.33 2.07
CA MET A 282 -15.73 -4.12 1.27
C MET A 282 -15.84 -5.08 0.07
N ALA A 283 -16.62 -6.11 0.28
CA ALA A 283 -17.03 -7.09 -0.71
C ALA A 283 -18.47 -7.50 -0.37
N ARG A 284 -19.45 -6.87 -1.02
CA ARG A 284 -20.86 -6.91 -0.58
C ARG A 284 -21.44 -8.31 -0.49
N SER A 285 -21.18 -9.15 -1.49
CA SER A 285 -21.75 -10.50 -1.54
C SER A 285 -21.15 -11.47 -0.52
N VAL A 286 -20.01 -11.12 0.11
CA VAL A 286 -19.41 -11.94 1.18
C VAL A 286 -19.55 -11.32 2.57
N GLY A 287 -20.33 -10.22 2.70
CA GLY A 287 -20.73 -9.66 3.99
C GLY A 287 -19.91 -8.51 4.52
N SER A 288 -18.84 -8.11 3.83
CA SER A 288 -18.07 -6.90 4.16
C SER A 288 -18.70 -5.70 3.47
N THR A 289 -19.38 -4.82 4.23
CA THR A 289 -20.14 -3.69 3.70
C THR A 289 -19.84 -2.40 4.47
N PHE A 290 -20.15 -1.23 3.87
CA PHE A 290 -19.90 0.06 4.51
C PHE A 290 -20.68 0.24 5.81
N ASP A 291 -21.96 -0.15 5.83
CA ASP A 291 -22.85 0.00 6.99
C ASP A 291 -22.47 -0.90 8.17
N THR A 292 -21.74 -1.97 7.94
CA THR A 292 -21.30 -2.87 9.00
C THR A 292 -19.86 -2.63 9.43
N ILE A 293 -18.94 -2.37 8.51
CA ILE A 293 -17.50 -2.24 8.79
C ILE A 293 -17.11 -0.83 9.25
N LEU A 294 -17.58 0.24 8.58
CA LEU A 294 -17.15 1.61 8.90
C LEU A 294 -17.45 2.04 10.34
N PRO A 295 -18.64 1.73 10.94
CA PRO A 295 -18.89 2.07 12.33
C PRO A 295 -17.93 1.38 13.31
N ILE A 296 -17.53 0.13 13.02
CA ILE A 296 -16.55 -0.62 13.81
C ILE A 296 -15.19 0.02 13.69
N ALA A 297 -14.74 0.29 12.45
CA ALA A 297 -13.45 0.92 12.20
C ALA A 297 -13.33 2.29 12.89
N LYS A 298 -14.38 3.12 12.79
CA LYS A 298 -14.41 4.42 13.47
C LYS A 298 -14.37 4.28 15.00
N ARG A 299 -15.17 3.38 15.56
CA ARG A 299 -15.20 3.13 17.01
C ARG A 299 -13.86 2.64 17.56
N LEU A 300 -13.15 1.81 16.79
CA LEU A 300 -11.86 1.24 17.16
C LEU A 300 -10.66 2.11 16.74
N HIS A 301 -10.90 3.30 16.18
CA HIS A 301 -9.85 4.19 15.66
C HIS A 301 -8.94 3.51 14.62
N VAL A 302 -9.52 2.72 13.73
CA VAL A 302 -8.83 2.04 12.62
C VAL A 302 -9.09 2.82 11.34
N GLY A 303 -8.05 3.16 10.60
CA GLY A 303 -8.20 3.69 9.24
C GLY A 303 -8.89 2.67 8.34
N ALA A 304 -9.75 3.10 7.41
CA ALA A 304 -10.58 2.20 6.61
C ALA A 304 -10.56 2.60 5.13
N ILE A 305 -9.84 1.82 4.33
CA ILE A 305 -9.64 2.02 2.89
C ILE A 305 -10.33 0.86 2.16
N ASN A 306 -11.44 1.10 1.48
CA ASN A 306 -12.11 0.04 0.73
C ASN A 306 -11.41 -0.28 -0.59
N TRP A 307 -11.63 -1.48 -1.12
CA TRP A 307 -11.27 -1.80 -2.50
C TRP A 307 -12.39 -1.38 -3.44
N GLY A 308 -12.01 -0.77 -4.61
CA GLY A 308 -12.95 -0.30 -5.64
C GLY A 308 -13.61 1.04 -5.31
N PHE A 309 -13.47 2.01 -6.23
CA PHE A 309 -14.02 3.34 -6.06
C PHE A 309 -15.02 3.70 -7.16
N VAL A 310 -14.58 3.78 -8.40
CA VAL A 310 -15.41 4.10 -9.57
C VAL A 310 -15.37 2.92 -10.53
N VAL A 311 -16.54 2.50 -11.00
CA VAL A 311 -16.62 1.45 -12.03
C VAL A 311 -15.91 1.88 -13.30
N GLY A 312 -15.04 1.02 -13.80
CA GLY A 312 -14.21 1.32 -14.96
C GLY A 312 -13.58 0.07 -15.58
N LYS A 313 -12.44 0.24 -16.21
CA LYS A 313 -11.73 -0.85 -16.89
C LYS A 313 -11.29 -1.98 -15.94
N THR A 314 -11.12 -1.70 -14.66
CA THR A 314 -10.80 -2.74 -13.65
C THR A 314 -11.94 -3.71 -13.40
N GLN A 315 -13.19 -3.31 -13.70
CA GLN A 315 -14.39 -4.13 -13.48
C GLN A 315 -14.49 -4.69 -12.04
N THR A 316 -14.04 -3.93 -11.04
CA THR A 316 -14.07 -4.33 -9.62
C THR A 316 -15.48 -4.35 -9.02
N ASN A 317 -16.49 -3.85 -9.76
CA ASN A 317 -17.89 -4.07 -9.45
C ASN A 317 -18.35 -5.53 -9.64
N LEU A 318 -17.58 -6.35 -10.36
CA LEU A 318 -17.87 -7.77 -10.58
C LEU A 318 -17.28 -8.61 -9.44
N PRO A 319 -17.94 -9.71 -9.00
CA PRO A 319 -17.41 -10.58 -7.98
C PRO A 319 -16.28 -11.49 -8.48
N TRP A 320 -15.53 -12.08 -7.55
CA TRP A 320 -14.37 -12.93 -7.87
C TRP A 320 -14.73 -14.18 -8.67
N ASP A 321 -15.95 -14.73 -8.51
CA ASP A 321 -16.42 -15.88 -9.30
C ASP A 321 -16.54 -15.58 -10.80
N SER A 322 -16.44 -14.30 -11.19
CA SER A 322 -16.41 -13.88 -12.59
C SER A 322 -15.23 -14.49 -13.40
N TRP A 323 -14.17 -14.93 -12.73
CA TRP A 323 -13.09 -15.68 -13.38
C TRP A 323 -13.51 -17.07 -13.86
N GLU A 324 -14.52 -17.67 -13.22
CA GLU A 324 -15.14 -18.93 -13.62
C GLU A 324 -16.44 -18.72 -14.40
N HIS A 325 -17.17 -17.66 -14.05
CA HIS A 325 -18.49 -17.32 -14.56
C HIS A 325 -18.59 -15.85 -15.02
N PRO A 326 -18.00 -15.48 -16.18
CA PRO A 326 -17.98 -14.08 -16.65
C PRO A 326 -19.36 -13.43 -16.80
N TYR A 327 -19.52 -12.23 -16.27
CA TYR A 327 -20.77 -11.43 -16.32
C TYR A 327 -20.89 -10.63 -17.64
N VAL A 328 -20.88 -11.31 -18.79
CA VAL A 328 -20.89 -10.67 -20.11
C VAL A 328 -22.29 -10.21 -20.51
N LYS A 329 -23.35 -10.92 -20.09
CA LYS A 329 -24.74 -10.67 -20.54
C LYS A 329 -25.53 -9.73 -19.63
N SER A 330 -25.17 -9.65 -18.39
CA SER A 330 -25.83 -8.81 -17.38
C SER A 330 -24.86 -8.52 -16.24
N GLU A 331 -25.02 -7.37 -15.60
CA GLU A 331 -24.32 -7.09 -14.34
C GLU A 331 -24.74 -8.09 -13.25
N PRO A 332 -23.87 -8.31 -12.22
CA PRO A 332 -24.26 -9.08 -11.05
C PRO A 332 -25.43 -8.40 -10.32
N GLY A 333 -26.28 -9.19 -9.67
CA GLY A 333 -27.41 -8.65 -8.90
C GLY A 333 -26.99 -7.68 -7.79
N VAL A 334 -25.75 -7.80 -7.30
CA VAL A 334 -25.12 -6.89 -6.34
C VAL A 334 -23.68 -6.63 -6.79
N TRP A 335 -23.31 -5.36 -6.93
CA TRP A 335 -21.93 -4.97 -7.20
C TRP A 335 -21.02 -5.38 -6.05
N PHE A 336 -19.83 -5.82 -6.40
CA PHE A 336 -18.92 -6.40 -5.42
C PHE A 336 -18.22 -5.32 -4.60
N HIS A 337 -17.45 -4.43 -5.23
CA HIS A 337 -16.65 -3.43 -4.52
C HIS A 337 -17.07 -1.97 -4.80
N ASP A 338 -17.18 -1.56 -6.06
CA ASP A 338 -17.22 -0.15 -6.43
C ASP A 338 -18.31 0.66 -5.73
N VAL A 339 -17.95 1.89 -5.34
CA VAL A 339 -18.84 2.85 -4.66
C VAL A 339 -19.67 3.64 -5.66
N LEU A 340 -19.01 4.09 -6.74
CA LEU A 340 -19.59 5.01 -7.71
C LEU A 340 -19.73 4.39 -9.11
N ARG A 341 -20.77 4.82 -9.80
CA ARG A 341 -20.94 4.61 -11.24
C ARG A 341 -19.95 5.48 -12.03
N ALA A 342 -19.79 5.20 -13.31
CA ALA A 342 -18.89 5.95 -14.20
C ALA A 342 -19.23 7.45 -14.32
N ASP A 343 -20.46 7.85 -13.99
CA ASP A 343 -20.92 9.24 -13.95
C ASP A 343 -20.82 9.90 -12.56
N GLY A 344 -20.19 9.22 -11.59
CA GLY A 344 -19.99 9.70 -10.23
C GLY A 344 -21.19 9.51 -9.31
N LYS A 345 -22.32 8.96 -9.80
CA LYS A 345 -23.43 8.65 -8.92
C LYS A 345 -23.15 7.43 -8.06
N PRO A 346 -23.56 7.43 -6.80
CA PRO A 346 -23.44 6.26 -5.95
C PRO A 346 -24.13 5.03 -6.55
N TYR A 347 -23.50 3.87 -6.42
CA TYR A 347 -24.19 2.61 -6.70
C TYR A 347 -25.39 2.43 -5.77
N ARG A 348 -25.20 2.76 -4.48
CA ARG A 348 -26.27 2.80 -3.47
C ARG A 348 -26.21 4.10 -2.68
N GLU A 349 -27.26 4.92 -2.75
CA GLU A 349 -27.35 6.19 -2.03
C GLU A 349 -27.19 6.02 -0.52
N ARG A 350 -27.71 4.93 0.05
CA ARG A 350 -27.57 4.62 1.48
C ARG A 350 -26.10 4.47 1.88
N GLU A 351 -25.26 3.83 1.08
CA GLU A 351 -23.83 3.66 1.38
C GLU A 351 -23.10 5.00 1.35
N ALA A 352 -23.36 5.82 0.34
CA ALA A 352 -22.83 7.18 0.27
C ALA A 352 -23.26 8.04 1.47
N ALA A 353 -24.53 7.92 1.89
CA ALA A 353 -25.05 8.62 3.07
C ALA A 353 -24.32 8.18 4.36
N ILE A 354 -24.08 6.88 4.55
CA ILE A 354 -23.33 6.35 5.69
C ILE A 354 -21.89 6.85 5.70
N ILE A 355 -21.22 6.83 4.53
CA ILE A 355 -19.85 7.34 4.40
C ILE A 355 -19.84 8.82 4.84
N ARG A 356 -20.71 9.68 4.27
CA ARG A 356 -20.79 11.11 4.63
C ARG A 356 -21.09 11.33 6.09
N GLU A 357 -22.05 10.60 6.67
CA GLU A 357 -22.40 10.71 8.09
C GLU A 357 -21.18 10.40 8.97
N LEU A 358 -20.46 9.32 8.69
CA LEU A 358 -19.32 8.90 9.49
C LEU A 358 -18.10 9.79 9.28
N THR A 359 -17.92 10.38 8.10
CA THR A 359 -16.84 11.34 7.81
C THR A 359 -17.16 12.76 8.29
N GLY A 360 -18.41 13.05 8.58
CA GLY A 360 -18.87 14.36 9.06
C GLY A 360 -19.11 15.38 7.95
N VAL A 361 -19.20 14.95 6.71
CA VAL A 361 -19.60 15.84 5.59
C VAL A 361 -21.09 16.13 5.69
N LYS A 362 -21.43 17.41 5.77
CA LYS A 362 -22.82 17.85 5.78
C LYS A 362 -23.40 17.68 4.36
N THR A 363 -24.48 16.93 4.23
CA THR A 363 -25.33 16.98 3.03
C THR A 363 -26.10 18.28 3.07
N GLU A 364 -25.89 19.12 2.06
CA GLU A 364 -26.73 20.32 1.84
C GLU A 364 -28.17 19.94 1.48
#